data_90f3e2605609f1840afc9f5575e1b13b
#
_entry.id   90f3e2605609f1840afc9f5575e1b13b
#
_cell.length_a   1.000
_cell.length_b   1.000
_cell.length_c   1.000
_cell.angle_alpha   90.00
_cell.angle_beta   90.00
_cell.angle_gamma   90.00
#
_symmetry.space_group_name_H-M   'P 1'
#
loop_
_entity.id
_entity.type
_entity.pdbx_description
1 polymer ?
#
loop_
_entity_poly.entity_id
_entity_poly.type
_entity_poly.pdbx_seq_one_letter_code
_entity_poly.pdbx_strand_id
1 'polypeptide(L)'
;MESCSGFNKKYMCKYEVYETGDFFEMMRRGLMAKCAVMRKYTFLSLFSINSYFETEPDIQSIIQPDVQDAAQTTLELLQSILNLDFIRKDIEFASIYKEILYASDGMLKYWYRTGNYDVTVFEQEYLEMINHWEMVYGKGTENDRKQL
;
A
#
# COMPACT_ATOMS: atom_id res chain seq x y z
N MET A 1 -11.78 -15.87 -15.18
CA MET A 1 -12.32 -14.62 -14.55
C MET A 1 -12.83 -14.96 -13.18
N GLU A 2 -11.98 -14.85 -12.17
CA GLU A 2 -12.41 -15.05 -10.78
C GLU A 2 -13.36 -13.92 -10.39
N SER A 3 -14.53 -14.27 -9.89
CA SER A 3 -15.54 -13.29 -9.47
C SER A 3 -14.98 -12.41 -8.36
N CYS A 4 -14.96 -11.09 -8.56
CA CYS A 4 -14.59 -10.11 -7.54
C CYS A 4 -15.64 -10.10 -6.43
N SER A 5 -15.56 -11.07 -5.51
CA SER A 5 -16.41 -11.14 -4.33
C SER A 5 -15.73 -10.46 -3.14
N GLY A 6 -16.48 -9.61 -2.46
CA GLY A 6 -15.98 -8.81 -1.34
C GLY A 6 -15.74 -7.34 -1.68
N PHE A 7 -15.98 -6.49 -0.69
CA PHE A 7 -16.02 -5.04 -0.86
C PHE A 7 -14.70 -4.43 -1.37
N ASN A 8 -13.59 -4.73 -0.72
CA ASN A 8 -12.27 -4.25 -1.12
C ASN A 8 -11.83 -4.83 -2.47
N LYS A 9 -12.15 -6.08 -2.72
CA LYS A 9 -11.81 -6.78 -3.96
C LYS A 9 -12.46 -6.13 -5.17
N LYS A 10 -13.71 -5.66 -5.05
CA LYS A 10 -14.42 -4.93 -6.12
C LYS A 10 -13.70 -3.65 -6.55
N TYR A 11 -13.18 -2.86 -5.58
CA TYR A 11 -12.42 -1.66 -5.89
C TYR A 11 -11.05 -1.97 -6.48
N MET A 12 -10.36 -2.98 -5.96
CA MET A 12 -9.08 -3.42 -6.52
C MET A 12 -9.22 -3.86 -7.98
N CYS A 13 -10.29 -4.59 -8.34
CA CYS A 13 -10.59 -4.93 -9.73
C CYS A 13 -10.95 -3.70 -10.58
N LYS A 14 -11.78 -2.79 -10.06
CA LYS A 14 -12.16 -1.56 -10.78
C LYS A 14 -10.97 -0.70 -11.18
N TYR A 15 -9.95 -0.63 -10.34
CA TYR A 15 -8.72 0.14 -10.59
C TYR A 15 -7.62 -0.71 -11.22
N GLU A 16 -7.92 -1.97 -11.58
CA GLU A 16 -6.98 -2.87 -12.25
C GLU A 16 -5.64 -2.98 -11.51
N VAL A 17 -5.70 -3.05 -10.17
CA VAL A 17 -4.52 -2.96 -9.30
C VAL A 17 -3.51 -4.05 -9.61
N TYR A 18 -3.97 -5.26 -9.88
CA TYR A 18 -3.12 -6.43 -10.15
C TYR A 18 -2.89 -6.71 -11.64
N GLU A 19 -3.38 -5.83 -12.53
CA GLU A 19 -3.21 -5.97 -13.99
C GLU A 19 -1.87 -5.40 -14.48
N THR A 20 -1.14 -4.71 -13.63
CA THR A 20 0.19 -4.16 -13.95
C THR A 20 1.29 -5.03 -13.34
N GLY A 21 2.37 -5.23 -14.09
CA GLY A 21 3.59 -5.87 -13.57
C GLY A 21 4.54 -4.90 -12.86
N ASP A 22 4.26 -3.60 -12.89
CA ASP A 22 5.06 -2.56 -12.25
C ASP A 22 4.58 -2.33 -10.82
N PHE A 23 5.49 -2.49 -9.86
CA PHE A 23 5.20 -2.36 -8.44
C PHE A 23 4.71 -0.95 -8.05
N PHE A 24 5.35 0.09 -8.56
CA PHE A 24 4.99 1.47 -8.21
C PHE A 24 3.66 1.88 -8.83
N GLU A 25 3.39 1.45 -10.06
CA GLU A 25 2.09 1.65 -10.69
C GLU A 25 0.98 0.87 -9.95
N MET A 26 1.27 -0.34 -9.49
CA MET A 26 0.35 -1.10 -8.64
C MET A 26 0.05 -0.35 -7.34
N MET A 27 1.03 0.25 -6.71
CA MET A 27 0.83 1.07 -5.50
C MET A 27 -0.04 2.29 -5.77
N ARG A 28 0.16 2.98 -6.90
CA ARG A 28 -0.69 4.14 -7.29
C ARG A 28 -2.14 3.72 -7.48
N ARG A 29 -2.38 2.64 -8.21
CA ARG A 29 -3.73 2.10 -8.43
C ARG A 29 -4.38 1.63 -7.13
N GLY A 30 -3.61 0.97 -6.26
CA GLY A 30 -4.05 0.55 -4.93
C GLY A 30 -4.41 1.71 -4.02
N LEU A 31 -3.63 2.79 -4.05
CA LEU A 31 -3.93 4.04 -3.33
C LEU A 31 -5.25 4.65 -3.81
N MET A 32 -5.43 4.77 -5.13
CA MET A 32 -6.67 5.30 -5.71
C MET A 32 -7.89 4.46 -5.30
N ALA A 33 -7.77 3.14 -5.35
CA ALA A 33 -8.82 2.22 -4.92
C ALA A 33 -9.18 2.41 -3.44
N LYS A 34 -8.19 2.47 -2.55
CA LYS A 34 -8.39 2.68 -1.12
C LYS A 34 -8.99 4.04 -0.81
N CYS A 35 -8.49 5.11 -1.43
CA CYS A 35 -9.03 6.45 -1.23
C CYS A 35 -10.47 6.60 -1.74
N ALA A 36 -10.84 5.91 -2.83
CA ALA A 36 -12.22 5.86 -3.29
C ALA A 36 -13.15 5.19 -2.27
N VAL A 37 -12.69 4.11 -1.62
CA VAL A 37 -13.42 3.46 -0.51
C VAL A 37 -13.56 4.41 0.68
N MET A 38 -12.48 5.06 1.09
CA MET A 38 -12.46 5.97 2.23
C MET A 38 -13.41 7.16 2.02
N ARG A 39 -13.47 7.72 0.81
CA ARG A 39 -14.42 8.81 0.48
C ARG A 39 -15.87 8.35 0.54
N LYS A 40 -16.16 7.15 0.07
CA LYS A 40 -17.53 6.62 0.00
C LYS A 40 -18.03 6.11 1.34
N TYR A 41 -17.15 5.51 2.15
CA TYR A 41 -17.48 4.82 3.39
C TYR A 41 -16.61 5.32 4.55
N THR A 42 -16.61 6.61 4.76
CA THR A 42 -15.71 7.30 5.70
C THR A 42 -15.73 6.70 7.10
N PHE A 43 -16.90 6.52 7.69
CA PHE A 43 -17.01 5.98 9.07
C PHE A 43 -16.53 4.53 9.18
N LEU A 44 -16.86 3.69 8.20
CA LEU A 44 -16.39 2.31 8.17
C LEU A 44 -14.88 2.24 8.01
N SER A 45 -14.31 3.10 7.16
CA SER A 45 -12.86 3.18 6.97
C SER A 45 -12.15 3.64 8.24
N LEU A 46 -12.66 4.67 8.92
CA LEU A 46 -12.10 5.13 10.19
C LEU A 46 -12.20 4.06 11.29
N PHE A 47 -13.30 3.32 11.35
CA PHE A 47 -13.44 2.20 12.26
C PHE A 47 -12.41 1.11 11.98
N SER A 48 -12.21 0.75 10.72
CA SER A 48 -11.22 -0.26 10.31
C SER A 48 -9.79 0.17 10.64
N ILE A 49 -9.45 1.45 10.41
CA ILE A 49 -8.14 2.01 10.76
C ILE A 49 -7.93 1.99 12.27
N ASN A 50 -8.94 2.38 13.06
CA ASN A 50 -8.86 2.33 14.52
C ASN A 50 -8.63 0.90 15.01
N SER A 51 -9.36 -0.07 14.45
CA SER A 51 -9.22 -1.49 14.81
C SER A 51 -7.83 -2.03 14.45
N TYR A 52 -7.26 -1.61 13.32
CA TYR A 52 -5.92 -1.99 12.89
C TYR A 52 -4.82 -1.51 13.86
N PHE A 53 -5.00 -0.31 14.43
CA PHE A 53 -4.05 0.26 15.40
C PHE A 53 -4.43 0.04 16.86
N GLU A 54 -5.38 -0.86 17.13
CA GLU A 54 -5.80 -1.20 18.49
C GLU A 54 -4.61 -1.75 19.31
N THR A 55 -4.48 -1.27 20.54
CA THR A 55 -3.38 -1.62 21.44
C THR A 55 -3.82 -2.41 22.68
N GLU A 56 -5.13 -2.55 22.89
CA GLU A 56 -5.65 -3.38 23.99
C GLU A 56 -5.23 -4.85 23.80
N PRO A 57 -4.51 -5.47 24.77
CA PRO A 57 -3.87 -6.78 24.58
C PRO A 57 -4.85 -7.88 24.17
N ASP A 58 -6.05 -7.86 24.74
CA ASP A 58 -7.07 -8.89 24.44
C ASP A 58 -7.60 -8.80 23.01
N ILE A 59 -7.77 -7.57 22.52
CA ILE A 59 -8.22 -7.30 21.14
C ILE A 59 -7.05 -7.54 20.16
N GLN A 60 -5.88 -7.06 20.51
CA GLN A 60 -4.66 -7.21 19.70
C GLN A 60 -4.32 -8.68 19.47
N SER A 61 -4.47 -9.53 20.48
CA SER A 61 -4.23 -10.98 20.35
C SER A 61 -5.12 -11.66 19.31
N ILE A 62 -6.30 -11.10 19.06
CA ILE A 62 -7.26 -11.60 18.05
C ILE A 62 -6.91 -11.11 16.65
N ILE A 63 -6.54 -9.83 16.52
CA ILE A 63 -6.34 -9.16 15.22
C ILE A 63 -4.94 -9.40 14.65
N GLN A 64 -3.92 -9.44 15.50
CA GLN A 64 -2.53 -9.44 15.07
C GLN A 64 -2.10 -10.64 14.22
N PRO A 65 -2.54 -11.88 14.48
CA PRO A 65 -2.22 -13.00 13.62
C PRO A 65 -2.70 -12.81 12.18
N ASP A 66 -3.92 -12.30 12.00
CA ASP A 66 -4.50 -12.07 10.68
C ASP A 66 -3.75 -10.96 9.92
N VAL A 67 -3.26 -9.93 10.62
CA VAL A 67 -2.46 -8.84 10.04
C VAL A 67 -1.10 -9.35 9.57
N GLN A 68 -0.43 -10.18 10.36
CA GLN A 68 0.86 -10.76 9.99
C GLN A 68 0.75 -11.73 8.81
N ASP A 69 -0.24 -12.60 8.83
CA ASP A 69 -0.52 -13.53 7.75
C ASP A 69 -0.87 -12.80 6.45
N ALA A 70 -1.65 -11.72 6.54
CA ALA A 70 -2.00 -10.89 5.40
C ALA A 70 -0.78 -10.20 4.78
N ALA A 71 0.15 -9.71 5.59
CA ALA A 71 1.38 -9.08 5.11
C ALA A 71 2.30 -10.07 4.40
N GLN A 72 2.48 -11.27 4.95
CA GLN A 72 3.29 -12.33 4.35
C GLN A 72 2.66 -12.83 3.04
N THR A 73 1.36 -13.12 3.06
CA THR A 73 0.60 -13.56 1.88
C THR A 73 0.65 -12.51 0.77
N THR A 74 0.57 -11.24 1.12
CA THR A 74 0.69 -10.14 0.14
C THR A 74 2.07 -10.10 -0.48
N LEU A 75 3.14 -10.23 0.31
CA LEU A 75 4.50 -10.26 -0.22
C LEU A 75 4.70 -11.42 -1.22
N GLU A 76 4.24 -12.62 -0.88
CA GLU A 76 4.32 -13.79 -1.75
C GLU A 76 3.54 -13.59 -3.06
N LEU A 77 2.34 -13.02 -2.97
CA LEU A 77 1.56 -12.67 -4.15
C LEU A 77 2.30 -11.66 -5.03
N LEU A 78 2.83 -10.59 -4.44
CA LEU A 78 3.56 -9.55 -5.17
C LEU A 78 4.78 -10.14 -5.89
N GLN A 79 5.54 -10.98 -5.23
CA GLN A 79 6.70 -11.65 -5.84
C GLN A 79 6.31 -12.56 -7.01
N SER A 80 5.08 -13.10 -7.01
CA SER A 80 4.59 -13.97 -8.08
C SER A 80 4.07 -13.24 -9.31
N ILE A 81 3.55 -12.02 -9.15
CA ILE A 81 2.88 -11.26 -10.22
C ILE A 81 3.71 -10.10 -10.78
N LEU A 82 4.69 -9.59 -10.01
CA LEU A 82 5.50 -8.44 -10.40
C LEU A 82 6.63 -8.82 -11.36
N ASN A 83 6.88 -7.93 -12.31
CA ASN A 83 8.12 -7.91 -13.04
C ASN A 83 9.17 -7.13 -12.23
N LEU A 84 10.02 -7.84 -11.50
CA LEU A 84 11.05 -7.23 -10.65
C LEU A 84 12.18 -6.55 -11.46
N ASP A 85 12.17 -6.64 -12.79
CA ASP A 85 13.10 -5.89 -13.64
C ASP A 85 12.89 -4.38 -13.59
N PHE A 86 11.74 -3.91 -13.13
CA PHE A 86 11.49 -2.50 -12.86
C PHE A 86 12.14 -1.98 -11.56
N ILE A 87 12.68 -2.87 -10.73
CA ILE A 87 13.30 -2.56 -9.44
C ILE A 87 14.81 -2.79 -9.52
N ARG A 88 15.54 -2.01 -8.75
CA ARG A 88 17.00 -2.17 -8.60
C ARG A 88 17.35 -3.59 -8.14
N LYS A 89 18.35 -4.20 -8.80
CA LYS A 89 18.77 -5.58 -8.50
C LYS A 89 19.76 -5.70 -7.33
N ASP A 90 20.30 -4.59 -6.87
CA ASP A 90 21.25 -4.53 -5.76
C ASP A 90 20.59 -4.52 -4.37
N ILE A 91 19.25 -4.48 -4.32
CA ILE A 91 18.46 -4.51 -3.09
C ILE A 91 17.40 -5.60 -3.22
N GLU A 92 17.23 -6.40 -2.18
CA GLU A 92 16.16 -7.40 -2.13
C GLU A 92 14.77 -6.75 -2.09
N PHE A 93 13.86 -7.20 -2.94
CA PHE A 93 12.50 -6.71 -2.98
C PHE A 93 11.77 -6.81 -1.62
N ALA A 94 12.00 -7.90 -0.88
CA ALA A 94 11.40 -8.08 0.45
C ALA A 94 11.81 -6.97 1.43
N SER A 95 13.05 -6.46 1.34
CA SER A 95 13.52 -5.34 2.17
C SER A 95 12.86 -4.03 1.78
N ILE A 96 12.71 -3.76 0.50
CA ILE A 96 12.00 -2.58 -0.02
C ILE A 96 10.52 -2.62 0.42
N TYR A 97 9.88 -3.75 0.24
CA TYR A 97 8.48 -3.94 0.64
C TYR A 97 8.26 -3.70 2.13
N LYS A 98 9.15 -4.23 2.98
CA LYS A 98 9.10 -4.06 4.43
C LYS A 98 9.24 -2.60 4.85
N GLU A 99 10.17 -1.87 4.26
CA GLU A 99 10.34 -0.43 4.51
C GLU A 99 9.10 0.36 4.12
N ILE A 100 8.57 0.10 2.93
CA ILE A 100 7.34 0.74 2.43
C ILE A 100 6.15 0.42 3.34
N LEU A 101 6.02 -0.82 3.79
CA LEU A 101 4.96 -1.23 4.70
C LEU A 101 5.01 -0.44 6.02
N TYR A 102 6.18 -0.34 6.64
CA TYR A 102 6.35 0.41 7.89
C TYR A 102 6.12 1.91 7.72
N ALA A 103 6.61 2.49 6.62
CA ALA A 103 6.36 3.89 6.32
C ALA A 103 4.88 4.17 6.06
N SER A 104 4.19 3.28 5.35
CA SER A 104 2.76 3.36 5.06
C SER A 104 1.91 3.29 6.33
N ASP A 105 2.24 2.37 7.23
CA ASP A 105 1.58 2.26 8.54
C ASP A 105 1.78 3.51 9.39
N GLY A 106 3.01 4.02 9.42
CA GLY A 106 3.34 5.25 10.13
C GLY A 106 2.57 6.46 9.60
N MET A 107 2.49 6.60 8.28
CA MET A 107 1.76 7.67 7.61
C MET A 107 0.25 7.59 7.89
N LEU A 108 -0.34 6.41 7.77
CA LEU A 108 -1.76 6.18 8.05
C LEU A 108 -2.09 6.48 9.52
N LYS A 109 -1.24 6.05 10.44
CA LYS A 109 -1.39 6.31 11.87
C LYS A 109 -1.27 7.81 12.20
N TYR A 110 -0.33 8.51 11.58
CA TYR A 110 -0.17 9.94 11.73
C TYR A 110 -1.42 10.68 11.23
N TRP A 111 -1.88 10.38 10.01
CA TRP A 111 -3.09 10.95 9.43
C TRP A 111 -4.33 10.74 10.33
N TYR A 112 -4.51 9.51 10.83
CA TYR A 112 -5.61 9.18 11.73
C TYR A 112 -5.55 9.98 13.04
N ARG A 113 -4.37 10.15 13.62
CA ARG A 113 -4.18 10.88 14.88
C ARG A 113 -4.39 12.39 14.76
N THR A 114 -4.20 12.97 13.60
CA THR A 114 -4.41 14.42 13.41
C THR A 114 -5.88 14.82 13.51
N GLY A 115 -6.80 13.87 13.37
CA GLY A 115 -8.24 14.11 13.38
C GLY A 115 -8.77 14.88 12.17
N ASN A 116 -7.90 15.27 11.26
CA ASN A 116 -8.27 15.90 9.99
C ASN A 116 -8.36 14.80 8.91
N TYR A 117 -9.55 14.25 8.74
CA TYR A 117 -9.79 13.10 7.85
C TYR A 117 -9.98 13.51 6.38
N ASP A 118 -9.18 14.45 5.90
CA ASP A 118 -9.14 14.83 4.50
C ASP A 118 -8.42 13.76 3.66
N VAL A 119 -9.20 12.94 2.98
CA VAL A 119 -8.69 11.86 2.12
C VAL A 119 -7.91 12.40 0.95
N THR A 120 -8.22 13.60 0.44
CA THR A 120 -7.51 14.21 -0.68
C THR A 120 -6.08 14.59 -0.30
N VAL A 121 -5.89 15.15 0.89
CA VAL A 121 -4.55 15.45 1.42
C VAL A 121 -3.77 14.16 1.65
N PHE A 122 -4.38 13.15 2.26
CA PHE A 122 -3.75 11.85 2.46
C PHE A 122 -3.31 11.20 1.14
N GLU A 123 -4.18 11.21 0.13
CA GLU A 123 -3.88 10.66 -1.20
C GLU A 123 -2.69 11.36 -1.85
N GLN A 124 -2.65 12.69 -1.78
CA GLN A 124 -1.59 13.49 -2.36
C GLN A 124 -0.24 13.21 -1.68
N GLU A 125 -0.19 13.25 -0.35
CA GLU A 125 1.03 12.97 0.42
C GLU A 125 1.53 11.54 0.17
N TYR A 126 0.63 10.57 0.11
CA TYR A 126 1.01 9.18 -0.16
C TYR A 126 1.52 9.00 -1.60
N LEU A 127 0.92 9.69 -2.57
CA LEU A 127 1.38 9.67 -3.96
C LEU A 127 2.80 10.24 -4.10
N GLU A 128 3.11 11.31 -3.37
CA GLU A 128 4.46 11.89 -3.31
C GLU A 128 5.47 10.87 -2.73
N MET A 129 5.09 10.12 -1.71
CA MET A 129 5.91 9.04 -1.15
C MET A 129 6.15 7.92 -2.16
N ILE A 130 5.13 7.49 -2.91
CA ILE A 130 5.30 6.47 -3.96
C ILE A 130 6.28 6.96 -5.03
N ASN A 131 6.17 8.19 -5.47
CA ASN A 131 7.07 8.78 -6.46
C ASN A 131 8.50 8.85 -5.93
N HIS A 132 8.68 9.16 -4.65
CA HIS A 132 9.98 9.14 -4.00
C HIS A 132 10.58 7.73 -3.96
N TRP A 133 9.82 6.72 -3.56
CA TRP A 133 10.27 5.33 -3.56
C TRP A 133 10.63 4.82 -4.97
N GLU A 134 9.85 5.19 -5.96
CA GLU A 134 10.17 4.85 -7.36
C GLU A 134 11.50 5.47 -7.81
N MET A 135 11.75 6.73 -7.43
CA MET A 135 13.02 7.39 -7.72
C MET A 135 14.21 6.71 -7.04
N VAL A 136 14.04 6.22 -5.81
CA VAL A 136 15.09 5.57 -5.02
C VAL A 136 15.29 4.11 -5.43
N TYR A 137 14.22 3.35 -5.59
CA TYR A 137 14.23 1.90 -5.77
C TYR A 137 13.90 1.43 -7.18
N GLY A 138 13.33 2.29 -8.01
CA GLY A 138 13.08 1.99 -9.42
C GLY A 138 14.38 1.86 -10.19
N LYS A 139 14.33 1.07 -11.26
CA LYS A 139 15.42 1.00 -12.24
C LYS A 139 15.35 2.25 -13.13
N GLY A 140 16.03 3.33 -12.71
CA GLY A 140 16.16 4.53 -13.52
C GLY A 140 16.84 4.23 -14.86
N THR A 141 16.51 5.00 -15.88
CA THR A 141 17.25 5.00 -17.15
C THR A 141 18.70 5.41 -16.88
N GLU A 142 19.67 4.87 -17.63
CA GLU A 142 21.08 5.19 -17.46
C GLU A 142 21.39 6.70 -17.51
N ASN A 143 20.50 7.49 -18.12
CA ASN A 143 20.62 8.95 -18.18
C ASN A 143 20.28 9.66 -16.87
N ASP A 144 19.38 9.11 -16.07
CA ASP A 144 18.98 9.74 -14.79
C ASP A 144 20.07 9.60 -13.71
N ARG A 145 20.95 8.59 -13.83
CA ARG A 145 22.04 8.35 -12.88
C ARG A 145 23.25 9.28 -13.06
N LYS A 146 23.36 9.98 -14.20
CA LYS A 146 24.46 10.93 -14.47
C LYS A 146 24.20 12.34 -13.99
N GLN A 147 23.00 12.62 -13.42
CA GLN A 147 22.63 13.94 -12.90
C GLN A 147 22.61 14.00 -11.37
N LEU A 148 22.96 12.93 -10.69
CA LEU A 148 23.19 12.87 -9.24
C LEU A 148 24.69 12.72 -8.97
#